data_41c336ab522ace2b4fac675a7c86523d
#
_entry.id   41c336ab522ace2b4fac675a7c86523d
#
_cell.length_a   1.000
_cell.length_b   1.000
_cell.length_c   1.000
_cell.angle_alpha   90.00
_cell.angle_beta   90.00
_cell.angle_gamma   90.00
#
_symmetry.space_group_name_H-M   'P 1'
#
loop_
_entity.id
_entity.type
_entity.pdbx_description
1 polymer ?
#
loop_
_entity_poly.entity_id
_entity_poly.type
_entity_poly.pdbx_seq_one_letter_code
_entity_poly.pdbx_strand_id
1 'polypeptide(L)'
;EPICAESPLEHICAEFPECKISKVHGQMKPAEKDMEMQRFVNGETQIMVATTVIEVGVNVPNASVMVIENAERFGLSQLHQLRGRVGRGADQSYCILVTSYKLSEETRRRLEIMVQTNDGFEIAEADLKLRGPGDLEGTQQSGVAFDLKIADIARDGQLLQHVREIAM
;
A
#
# COMPACT_ATOMS: atom_id res chain seq x y z
N GLU A 1 -24.33 17.71 13.33
CA GLU A 1 -23.47 18.88 13.05
C GLU A 1 -22.29 18.36 12.23
N PRO A 2 -22.02 18.96 11.06
CA PRO A 2 -20.80 18.59 10.33
C PRO A 2 -19.64 19.12 11.17
N ILE A 3 -18.82 18.21 11.69
CA ILE A 3 -17.51 18.53 12.22
C ILE A 3 -16.75 19.17 11.06
N CYS A 4 -16.48 20.46 11.19
CA CYS A 4 -15.66 21.22 10.26
C CYS A 4 -14.33 20.46 10.17
N ALA A 5 -14.05 19.89 9.01
CA ALA A 5 -12.88 19.05 8.82
C ALA A 5 -11.63 19.94 8.87
N GLU A 6 -11.08 20.09 10.06
CA GLU A 6 -9.67 20.46 10.22
C GLU A 6 -8.86 19.50 9.36
N SER A 7 -7.90 20.03 8.63
CA SER A 7 -7.11 19.13 7.78
C SER A 7 -6.41 18.10 8.69
N PRO A 8 -6.22 16.86 8.27
CA PRO A 8 -5.53 15.84 9.08
C PRO A 8 -4.18 16.35 9.62
N LEU A 9 -3.54 17.24 8.89
CA LEU A 9 -2.30 17.88 9.30
C LEU A 9 -2.47 18.79 10.53
N GLU A 10 -3.53 19.62 10.58
CA GLU A 10 -3.79 20.53 11.71
C GLU A 10 -4.09 19.73 12.98
N HIS A 11 -4.81 18.63 12.85
CA HIS A 11 -5.08 17.73 13.96
C HIS A 11 -3.79 17.10 14.51
N ILE A 12 -2.93 16.60 13.64
CA ILE A 12 -1.64 16.01 14.05
C ILE A 12 -0.74 17.08 14.70
N CYS A 13 -0.69 18.29 14.17
CA CYS A 13 0.08 19.38 14.76
C CYS A 13 -0.42 19.78 16.16
N ALA A 14 -1.74 19.71 16.39
CA ALA A 14 -2.33 20.01 17.68
C ALA A 14 -2.07 18.91 18.73
N GLU A 15 -2.10 17.64 18.31
CA GLU A 15 -1.88 16.50 19.19
C GLU A 15 -0.38 16.29 19.52
N PHE A 16 0.53 16.67 18.62
CA PHE A 16 1.98 16.48 18.78
C PHE A 16 2.75 17.78 18.61
N PRO A 17 2.54 18.77 19.51
CA PRO A 17 3.16 20.11 19.38
C PRO A 17 4.68 20.09 19.53
N GLU A 18 5.24 19.05 20.17
CA GLU A 18 6.68 18.86 20.33
C GLU A 18 7.37 18.28 19.12
N CYS A 19 6.60 17.67 18.18
CA CYS A 19 7.15 17.01 16.99
C CYS A 19 7.24 17.99 15.82
N LYS A 20 8.36 17.92 15.12
CA LYS A 20 8.51 18.58 13.83
C LYS A 20 7.89 17.70 12.73
N ILE A 21 7.10 18.31 11.88
CA ILE A 21 6.32 17.60 10.87
C ILE A 21 6.79 18.00 9.48
N SER A 22 7.11 17.00 8.64
CA SER A 22 7.28 17.17 7.20
C SER A 22 5.96 16.93 6.49
N LYS A 23 5.70 17.69 5.43
CA LYS A 23 4.50 17.59 4.63
C LYS A 23 4.84 17.37 3.17
N VAL A 24 4.25 16.33 2.56
CA VAL A 24 4.43 16.02 1.14
C VAL A 24 3.07 15.85 0.47
N HIS A 25 2.83 16.57 -0.64
CA HIS A 25 1.59 16.45 -1.41
C HIS A 25 1.82 16.60 -2.92
N GLY A 26 0.83 16.18 -3.71
CA GLY A 26 0.95 16.09 -5.17
C GLY A 26 1.29 17.41 -5.88
N GLN A 27 0.86 18.55 -5.34
CA GLN A 27 1.06 19.87 -5.95
C GLN A 27 2.44 20.49 -5.66
N MET A 28 3.25 19.90 -4.77
CA MET A 28 4.61 20.37 -4.50
C MET A 28 5.53 20.12 -5.69
N LYS A 29 6.49 21.02 -5.90
CA LYS A 29 7.55 20.81 -6.88
C LYS A 29 8.44 19.64 -6.47
N PRO A 30 9.04 18.90 -7.43
CA PRO A 30 9.90 17.76 -7.11
C PRO A 30 11.00 18.10 -6.09
N ALA A 31 11.70 19.22 -6.27
CA ALA A 31 12.77 19.65 -5.36
C ALA A 31 12.27 19.89 -3.92
N GLU A 32 11.05 20.41 -3.74
CA GLU A 32 10.45 20.62 -2.42
C GLU A 32 10.08 19.28 -1.77
N LYS A 33 9.55 18.34 -2.55
CA LYS A 33 9.26 16.96 -2.08
C LYS A 33 10.53 16.29 -1.61
N ASP A 34 11.59 16.36 -2.41
CA ASP A 34 12.88 15.76 -2.07
C ASP A 34 13.47 16.36 -0.80
N MET A 35 13.37 17.67 -0.63
CA MET A 35 13.84 18.36 0.58
C MET A 35 13.08 17.89 1.82
N GLU A 36 11.74 17.86 1.80
CA GLU A 36 10.93 17.39 2.93
C GLU A 36 11.19 15.91 3.25
N MET A 37 11.37 15.09 2.22
CA MET A 37 11.76 13.69 2.38
C MET A 37 13.12 13.53 3.05
N GLN A 38 14.13 14.32 2.63
CA GLN A 38 15.46 14.28 3.24
C GLN A 38 15.44 14.71 4.70
N ARG A 39 14.67 15.73 5.05
CA ARG A 39 14.49 16.16 6.45
C ARG A 39 13.95 15.03 7.32
N PHE A 40 13.00 14.26 6.80
CA PHE A 40 12.45 13.12 7.51
C PHE A 40 13.46 11.96 7.61
N VAL A 41 14.15 11.63 6.53
CA VAL A 41 15.19 10.59 6.51
C VAL A 41 16.35 10.93 7.45
N ASN A 42 16.73 12.21 7.53
CA ASN A 42 17.79 12.69 8.43
C ASN A 42 17.35 12.78 9.90
N GLY A 43 16.07 12.54 10.22
CA GLY A 43 15.53 12.64 11.58
C GLY A 43 15.31 14.10 12.05
N GLU A 44 15.37 15.08 11.14
CA GLU A 44 15.09 16.47 11.45
C GLU A 44 13.61 16.70 11.75
N THR A 45 12.75 15.84 11.20
CA THR A 45 11.31 15.78 11.47
C THR A 45 10.94 14.36 11.94
N GLN A 46 10.04 14.26 12.91
CA GLN A 46 9.62 13.01 13.53
C GLN A 46 8.38 12.43 12.88
N ILE A 47 7.56 13.27 12.26
CA ILE A 47 6.32 12.86 11.59
C ILE A 47 6.36 13.33 10.15
N MET A 48 5.93 12.48 9.23
CA MET A 48 5.69 12.86 7.85
C MET A 48 4.24 12.61 7.46
N VAL A 49 3.58 13.67 6.99
CA VAL A 49 2.21 13.60 6.46
C VAL A 49 2.25 13.69 4.94
N ALA A 50 1.73 12.66 4.28
CA ALA A 50 1.67 12.61 2.82
C ALA A 50 0.23 12.41 2.35
N THR A 51 -0.26 13.28 1.45
CA THR A 51 -1.62 13.21 0.90
C THR A 51 -1.73 12.35 -0.37
N THR A 52 -0.61 11.97 -0.95
CA THR A 52 -0.55 11.15 -2.16
C THR A 52 0.30 9.94 -1.88
N VAL A 53 -0.06 8.81 -2.48
CA VAL A 53 0.84 7.65 -2.52
C VAL A 53 2.19 8.14 -3.02
N ILE A 54 3.20 8.09 -2.16
CA ILE A 54 4.55 8.45 -2.53
C ILE A 54 5.01 7.36 -3.50
N GLU A 55 4.82 7.61 -4.80
CA GLU A 55 5.18 6.67 -5.88
C GLU A 55 6.68 6.41 -5.94
N VAL A 56 7.46 7.21 -5.25
CA VAL A 56 8.90 7.19 -5.40
C VAL A 56 9.54 6.30 -4.37
N GLY A 57 10.42 5.44 -4.83
CA GLY A 57 11.28 4.48 -4.14
C GLY A 57 12.09 5.00 -2.94
N VAL A 58 11.56 5.93 -2.18
CA VAL A 58 12.19 6.41 -0.96
C VAL A 58 12.03 5.36 0.13
N ASN A 59 13.13 4.74 0.44
CA ASN A 59 13.26 3.88 1.59
C ASN A 59 13.50 4.77 2.83
N VAL A 60 12.67 4.63 3.84
CA VAL A 60 12.83 5.35 5.11
C VAL A 60 13.15 4.36 6.21
N PRO A 61 14.43 4.00 6.38
CA PRO A 61 14.84 2.95 7.31
C PRO A 61 14.53 3.28 8.76
N ASN A 62 14.43 4.55 9.11
CA ASN A 62 14.14 5.03 10.48
C ASN A 62 12.63 5.10 10.77
N ALA A 63 11.76 4.94 9.80
CA ALA A 63 10.33 4.94 10.06
C ALA A 63 9.91 3.60 10.69
N SER A 64 9.46 3.66 11.94
CA SER A 64 8.98 2.50 12.70
C SER A 64 7.46 2.35 12.64
N VAL A 65 6.73 3.42 12.36
CA VAL A 65 5.25 3.40 12.28
C VAL A 65 4.78 4.01 10.97
N MET A 66 3.86 3.33 10.31
CA MET A 66 3.10 3.84 9.19
C MET A 66 1.61 3.77 9.49
N VAL A 67 0.91 4.86 9.29
CA VAL A 67 -0.55 4.92 9.37
C VAL A 67 -1.10 5.19 7.97
N ILE A 68 -1.99 4.32 7.51
CA ILE A 68 -2.66 4.46 6.21
C ILE A 68 -4.12 4.76 6.46
N GLU A 69 -4.52 6.00 6.24
CA GLU A 69 -5.90 6.43 6.34
C GLU A 69 -6.71 6.03 5.11
N ASN A 70 -8.00 5.75 5.32
CA ASN A 70 -8.91 5.27 4.27
C ASN A 70 -8.34 4.06 3.52
N ALA A 71 -7.80 3.10 4.26
CA ALA A 71 -7.13 1.93 3.70
C ALA A 71 -8.04 1.11 2.75
N GLU A 72 -9.36 1.23 2.89
CA GLU A 72 -10.34 0.62 2.01
C GLU A 72 -10.28 1.10 0.56
N ARG A 73 -9.66 2.27 0.30
CA ARG A 73 -9.51 2.83 -1.05
C ARG A 73 -8.31 2.27 -1.82
N PHE A 74 -7.43 1.55 -1.14
CA PHE A 74 -6.22 0.99 -1.72
C PHE A 74 -6.42 -0.47 -2.12
N GLY A 75 -5.80 -0.87 -3.23
CA GLY A 75 -5.68 -2.28 -3.58
C GLY A 75 -4.66 -3.01 -2.69
N LEU A 76 -4.75 -4.36 -2.63
CA LEU A 76 -3.83 -5.19 -1.85
C LEU A 76 -2.36 -4.95 -2.23
N SER A 77 -2.08 -4.90 -3.53
CA SER A 77 -0.74 -4.63 -4.04
C SER A 77 -0.18 -3.29 -3.56
N GLN A 78 -1.02 -2.22 -3.56
CA GLN A 78 -0.61 -0.90 -3.09
C GLN A 78 -0.34 -0.89 -1.58
N LEU A 79 -1.23 -1.52 -0.79
CA LEU A 79 -1.05 -1.64 0.67
C LEU A 79 0.22 -2.43 1.00
N HIS A 80 0.50 -3.51 0.28
CA HIS A 80 1.72 -4.28 0.44
C HIS A 80 2.98 -3.46 0.13
N GLN A 81 2.97 -2.69 -0.95
CA GLN A 81 4.06 -1.79 -1.29
C GLN A 81 4.28 -0.71 -0.23
N LEU A 82 3.20 -0.10 0.29
CA LEU A 82 3.29 0.89 1.36
C LEU A 82 3.85 0.27 2.63
N ARG A 83 3.33 -0.86 3.08
CA ARG A 83 3.84 -1.58 4.24
C ARG A 83 5.34 -1.89 4.12
N GLY A 84 5.80 -2.27 2.94
CA GLY A 84 7.21 -2.54 2.67
C GLY A 84 8.14 -1.32 2.71
N ARG A 85 7.62 -0.11 2.95
CA ARG A 85 8.40 1.12 3.09
C ARG A 85 8.93 1.36 4.50
N VAL A 86 8.32 0.74 5.50
CA VAL A 86 8.73 0.79 6.90
C VAL A 86 9.30 -0.56 7.35
N GLY A 87 10.05 -0.57 8.44
CA GLY A 87 10.52 -1.80 9.05
C GLY A 87 11.74 -2.43 8.40
N ARG A 88 12.53 -1.65 7.69
CA ARG A 88 13.82 -2.11 7.15
C ARG A 88 15.00 -1.89 8.10
N GLY A 89 14.74 -1.33 9.27
CA GLY A 89 15.69 -1.20 10.37
C GLY A 89 15.70 -2.44 11.26
N ALA A 90 16.52 -2.39 12.30
CA ALA A 90 16.61 -3.45 13.32
C ALA A 90 15.43 -3.47 14.32
N ASP A 91 14.64 -2.40 14.36
CA ASP A 91 13.56 -2.23 15.32
C ASP A 91 12.23 -2.77 14.79
N GLN A 92 11.38 -3.18 15.73
CA GLN A 92 10.03 -3.60 15.40
C GLN A 92 9.25 -2.43 14.79
N SER A 93 8.54 -2.70 13.68
CA SER A 93 7.75 -1.70 12.98
C SER A 93 6.29 -2.09 12.87
N TYR A 94 5.44 -1.08 12.74
CA TYR A 94 4.00 -1.22 12.70
C TYR A 94 3.41 -0.54 11.46
N CYS A 95 2.49 -1.21 10.79
CA CYS A 95 1.66 -0.63 9.75
C CYS A 95 0.20 -0.68 10.19
N ILE A 96 -0.39 0.48 10.44
CA ILE A 96 -1.75 0.63 10.97
C ILE A 96 -2.67 1.01 9.81
N LEU A 97 -3.69 0.22 9.57
CA LEU A 97 -4.71 0.48 8.56
C LEU A 97 -5.94 1.09 9.24
N VAL A 98 -6.23 2.34 8.91
CA VAL A 98 -7.41 3.07 9.40
C VAL A 98 -8.47 3.06 8.30
N THR A 99 -9.69 2.67 8.65
CA THR A 99 -10.79 2.50 7.70
C THR A 99 -12.04 3.23 8.16
N SER A 100 -12.96 3.47 7.21
CA SER A 100 -14.31 3.92 7.55
C SER A 100 -15.06 2.86 8.36
N TYR A 101 -16.06 3.30 9.15
CA TYR A 101 -16.85 2.42 10.01
C TYR A 101 -17.65 1.36 9.22
N LYS A 102 -18.10 1.69 8.01
CA LYS A 102 -18.88 0.79 7.15
C LYS A 102 -18.02 0.28 6.03
N LEU A 103 -17.63 -0.99 6.09
CA LEU A 103 -16.94 -1.70 5.03
C LEU A 103 -17.86 -2.72 4.37
N SER A 104 -17.73 -2.91 3.05
CA SER A 104 -18.29 -4.08 2.39
C SER A 104 -17.57 -5.34 2.87
N GLU A 105 -18.24 -6.48 2.79
CA GLU A 105 -17.67 -7.78 3.17
C GLU A 105 -16.39 -8.07 2.36
N GLU A 106 -16.39 -7.78 1.08
CA GLU A 106 -15.24 -7.94 0.19
C GLU A 106 -14.05 -7.09 0.65
N THR A 107 -14.29 -5.81 0.94
CA THR A 107 -13.26 -4.90 1.43
C THR A 107 -12.70 -5.37 2.77
N ARG A 108 -13.55 -5.84 3.67
CA ARG A 108 -13.13 -6.41 4.96
C ARG A 108 -12.19 -7.59 4.75
N ARG A 109 -12.57 -8.57 3.93
CA ARG A 109 -11.73 -9.73 3.60
C ARG A 109 -10.39 -9.32 3.02
N ARG A 110 -10.39 -8.35 2.12
CA ARG A 110 -9.17 -7.81 1.52
C ARG A 110 -8.22 -7.24 2.57
N LEU A 111 -8.71 -6.45 3.52
CA LEU A 111 -7.90 -5.87 4.57
C LEU A 111 -7.44 -6.92 5.60
N GLU A 112 -8.26 -7.92 5.90
CA GLU A 112 -7.91 -9.05 6.77
C GLU A 112 -6.71 -9.82 6.23
N ILE A 113 -6.62 -10.05 4.92
CA ILE A 113 -5.47 -10.69 4.29
C ILE A 113 -4.19 -9.89 4.55
N MET A 114 -4.25 -8.56 4.46
CA MET A 114 -3.09 -7.70 4.76
C MET A 114 -2.61 -7.81 6.21
N VAL A 115 -3.50 -8.13 7.14
CA VAL A 115 -3.16 -8.31 8.56
C VAL A 115 -2.61 -9.71 8.82
N GLN A 116 -3.13 -10.73 8.13
CA GLN A 116 -2.79 -12.13 8.36
C GLN A 116 -1.45 -12.56 7.81
N THR A 117 -1.03 -11.99 6.67
CA THR A 117 0.22 -12.40 6.02
C THR A 117 1.11 -11.23 5.64
N ASN A 118 2.42 -11.50 5.66
CA ASN A 118 3.45 -10.61 5.12
C ASN A 118 4.00 -11.11 3.78
N ASP A 119 3.59 -12.30 3.35
CA ASP A 119 4.05 -12.89 2.11
C ASP A 119 3.40 -12.22 0.89
N GLY A 120 4.24 -11.66 0.01
CA GLY A 120 3.78 -10.98 -1.19
C GLY A 120 3.11 -11.93 -2.20
N PHE A 121 3.47 -13.21 -2.22
CA PHE A 121 2.85 -14.21 -3.10
C PHE A 121 1.43 -14.54 -2.62
N GLU A 122 1.24 -14.76 -1.32
CA GLU A 122 -0.09 -14.99 -0.74
C GLU A 122 -1.01 -13.79 -0.98
N ILE A 123 -0.48 -12.57 -0.84
CA ILE A 123 -1.23 -11.33 -1.10
C ILE A 123 -1.60 -11.22 -2.59
N ALA A 124 -0.68 -11.53 -3.50
CA ALA A 124 -0.95 -11.49 -4.93
C ALA A 124 -1.97 -12.54 -5.36
N GLU A 125 -1.87 -13.75 -4.83
CA GLU A 125 -2.85 -14.83 -5.08
C GLU A 125 -4.24 -14.47 -4.55
N ALA A 126 -4.30 -13.87 -3.36
CA ALA A 126 -5.54 -13.40 -2.79
C ALA A 126 -6.16 -12.25 -3.59
N ASP A 127 -5.35 -11.29 -4.06
CA ASP A 127 -5.81 -10.18 -4.91
C ASP A 127 -6.40 -10.71 -6.23
N LEU A 128 -5.75 -11.71 -6.83
CA LEU A 128 -6.25 -12.37 -8.04
C LEU A 128 -7.59 -13.09 -7.80
N LYS A 129 -7.70 -13.82 -6.68
CA LYS A 129 -8.94 -14.52 -6.32
C LYS A 129 -10.11 -13.57 -6.04
N LEU A 130 -9.84 -12.43 -5.39
CA LEU A 130 -10.86 -11.43 -5.06
C LEU A 130 -11.35 -10.67 -6.29
N ARG A 131 -10.47 -10.40 -7.27
CA ARG A 131 -10.86 -9.74 -8.53
C ARG A 131 -11.71 -10.65 -9.42
N GLY A 132 -11.57 -11.95 -9.29
CA GLY A 132 -12.25 -12.92 -10.13
C GLY A 132 -11.76 -12.93 -11.59
N PRO A 133 -12.21 -13.89 -12.40
CA PRO A 133 -11.81 -14.00 -13.81
C PRO A 133 -12.32 -12.84 -14.69
N GLY A 134 -13.29 -12.04 -14.22
CA GLY A 134 -13.89 -10.93 -15.00
C GLY A 134 -13.00 -9.69 -15.16
N ASP A 135 -12.10 -9.43 -14.21
CA ASP A 135 -11.19 -8.25 -14.28
C ASP A 135 -9.96 -8.49 -15.16
N LEU A 136 -9.69 -9.74 -15.56
CA LEU A 136 -8.70 -10.03 -16.59
C LEU A 136 -9.16 -9.57 -17.98
N GLU A 137 -10.46 -9.37 -18.19
CA GLU A 137 -11.02 -8.81 -19.42
C GLU A 137 -10.87 -7.27 -19.50
N GLY A 138 -10.66 -6.58 -18.39
CA GLY A 138 -10.48 -5.10 -18.34
C GLY A 138 -9.16 -4.59 -18.95
N THR A 139 -8.22 -5.45 -19.26
CA THR A 139 -6.98 -5.12 -19.96
C THR A 139 -7.04 -5.42 -21.46
N GLN A 140 -8.12 -5.07 -22.11
CA GLN A 140 -8.22 -5.06 -23.59
C GLN A 140 -7.38 -3.96 -24.25
N GLN A 141 -6.23 -3.59 -23.70
CA GLN A 141 -5.31 -2.67 -24.40
C GLN A 141 -4.15 -3.35 -25.11
N SER A 142 -4.09 -4.67 -25.13
CA SER A 142 -3.10 -5.42 -25.93
C SER A 142 -3.73 -6.74 -26.40
N GLY A 143 -4.52 -6.66 -27.40
CA GLY A 143 -5.03 -7.56 -28.42
C GLY A 143 -4.62 -9.02 -28.48
N VAL A 144 -4.51 -9.77 -27.40
CA VAL A 144 -4.55 -11.24 -27.44
C VAL A 144 -5.15 -11.73 -26.13
N ALA A 145 -6.40 -12.15 -26.17
CA ALA A 145 -6.95 -13.02 -25.14
C ALA A 145 -6.13 -14.32 -25.14
N PHE A 146 -5.38 -14.57 -24.08
CA PHE A 146 -4.80 -15.90 -23.83
C PHE A 146 -5.93 -16.85 -23.44
N ASP A 147 -6.67 -17.30 -24.43
CA ASP A 147 -7.62 -18.39 -24.27
C ASP A 147 -6.85 -19.71 -24.26
N LEU A 148 -6.29 -20.03 -23.10
CA LEU A 148 -5.68 -21.33 -22.86
C LEU A 148 -6.81 -22.35 -22.69
N LYS A 149 -7.15 -23.07 -23.76
CA LYS A 149 -8.24 -24.07 -23.79
C LYS A 149 -8.08 -25.19 -22.77
N ILE A 150 -6.95 -25.34 -22.11
CA ILE A 150 -6.60 -26.50 -21.27
C ILE A 150 -6.15 -26.08 -19.86
N ALA A 151 -5.71 -24.84 -19.63
CA ALA A 151 -5.19 -24.37 -18.34
C ALA A 151 -5.86 -23.06 -17.92
N ASP A 152 -6.20 -22.96 -16.64
CA ASP A 152 -6.70 -21.76 -16.00
C ASP A 152 -5.58 -21.22 -15.08
N ILE A 153 -5.04 -20.04 -15.40
CA ILE A 153 -3.90 -19.46 -14.66
C ILE A 153 -4.28 -19.25 -13.17
N ALA A 154 -5.53 -18.94 -12.88
CA ALA A 154 -5.98 -18.72 -11.50
C ALA A 154 -6.13 -20.04 -10.73
N ARG A 155 -6.48 -21.14 -11.41
CA ARG A 155 -6.70 -22.46 -10.82
C ARG A 155 -5.44 -23.32 -10.81
N ASP A 156 -4.62 -23.20 -11.85
CA ASP A 156 -3.50 -24.10 -12.12
C ASP A 156 -2.13 -23.45 -11.76
N GLY A 157 -2.13 -22.46 -10.86
CA GLY A 157 -0.90 -21.76 -10.42
C GLY A 157 0.19 -22.68 -9.87
N GLN A 158 -0.20 -23.78 -9.20
CA GLN A 158 0.76 -24.79 -8.73
C GLN A 158 1.42 -25.55 -9.88
N LEU A 159 0.68 -25.79 -10.97
CA LEU A 159 1.22 -26.42 -12.17
C LEU A 159 2.26 -25.53 -12.87
N LEU A 160 2.01 -24.22 -12.89
CA LEU A 160 2.96 -23.24 -13.44
C LEU A 160 4.28 -23.21 -12.66
N GLN A 161 4.21 -23.32 -11.34
CA GLN A 161 5.39 -23.39 -10.48
C GLN A 161 6.19 -24.66 -10.74
N HIS A 162 5.53 -25.79 -10.87
CA HIS A 162 6.15 -27.09 -11.17
C HIS A 162 6.80 -27.12 -12.56
N VAL A 163 6.13 -26.57 -13.56
CA VAL A 163 6.67 -26.45 -14.92
C VAL A 163 7.90 -25.54 -14.97
N ARG A 164 7.92 -24.46 -14.17
CA ARG A 164 9.09 -23.58 -14.05
C ARG A 164 10.30 -24.30 -13.45
N GLU A 165 10.10 -25.15 -12.45
CA GLU A 165 11.18 -25.96 -11.85
C GLU A 165 11.78 -26.98 -12.83
N ILE A 166 10.97 -27.51 -13.75
CA ILE A 166 11.43 -28.47 -14.78
C ILE A 166 12.16 -27.74 -15.92
N ALA A 167 11.83 -26.47 -16.18
CA ALA A 167 12.35 -25.71 -17.30
C ALA A 167 13.68 -24.99 -16.99
N MET A 168 14.14 -25.00 -15.74
CA MET A 168 15.45 -24.49 -15.30
C MET A 168 16.45 -25.63 -15.11
#